data_97deb5b31620a76cd49947428493d9ae
#
_entry.id   97deb5b31620a76cd49947428493d9ae
#
_cell.length_a   1.000
_cell.length_b   1.000
_cell.length_c   1.000
_cell.angle_alpha   90.00
_cell.angle_beta   90.00
_cell.angle_gamma   90.00
#
_symmetry.space_group_name_H-M   'P 1'
#
loop_
_entity.id
_entity.type
_entity.pdbx_description
1 polymer ?
#
loop_
_entity_poly.entity_id
_entity_poly.type
_entity_poly.pdbx_seq_one_letter_code
_entity_poly.pdbx_strand_id
1 'polypeptide(L)'
;MKKILFLITVLFFIILQVHSLEVSKKELQSISNNSTIEFINYTGPHKKIDSIEAIKGIGSNLAQNIPQNLTEFQKNGNLNRYSVIHAVDSSQKDKLDADIILIGKDATVDHITNVRRIISAYLSAAYNYSQEDADTLAVFITVYNAVYRSDLDSFKSKYKDIVIQNLTQENCGLSVNYKDWPGNSQIVIPLFDVTSSDISTVDTSVISDTKVVTSMKEDDDKNVEARKNMVDIKEREAENAQDKAQNAQKTAVEEQKKVNEEKNKTQEVKKEAELAQKEAEDAQKEAEEKQNAADENPENQQLQKEAEEAQKKADDAQKEAEEKQQELENQEQKQAEQEEKAQAAKEEAKNQQALADKKQTEAQNERKDIAKDQKEIAQKQAEQAKMPVDYAIVITDENQYLSKLVRFNKETGEIIKSSPVNVIRNRTFFDSNENYIAICGEENANGTIKLVTIDKESMEITKESDYKIAAASVLVQENDSYYCITDEDGKYFVAKFANDLSLKQKSQIHVLSCTPITITQTALVVTNENGSLSILDKETLQELTGK
;
A
#
# COMPACT_ATOMS: atom_id res chain seq x y z
N MET A 1 -47.61 30.93 6.29
CA MET A 1 -46.27 30.53 6.75
C MET A 1 -46.20 29.20 7.52
N LYS A 2 -47.29 28.63 8.07
CA LYS A 2 -47.24 27.32 8.79
C LYS A 2 -47.28 26.07 7.90
N LYS A 3 -47.65 26.17 6.62
CA LYS A 3 -47.70 25.02 5.69
C LYS A 3 -46.40 24.75 4.91
N ILE A 4 -45.48 25.70 4.87
CA ILE A 4 -44.17 25.56 4.20
C ILE A 4 -43.15 24.92 5.16
N LEU A 5 -43.29 25.10 6.45
CA LEU A 5 -42.41 24.53 7.47
C LEU A 5 -42.62 23.02 7.65
N PHE A 6 -43.81 22.49 7.33
CA PHE A 6 -44.12 21.06 7.41
C PHE A 6 -43.59 20.26 6.21
N LEU A 7 -43.42 20.91 5.06
CA LEU A 7 -42.88 20.27 3.86
C LEU A 7 -41.36 20.14 3.93
N ILE A 8 -40.67 21.04 4.61
CA ILE A 8 -39.20 20.97 4.79
C ILE A 8 -38.82 19.91 5.83
N THR A 9 -39.67 19.66 6.83
CA THR A 9 -39.40 18.65 7.86
C THR A 9 -39.66 17.23 7.35
N VAL A 10 -40.54 17.05 6.36
CA VAL A 10 -40.77 15.73 5.71
C VAL A 10 -39.70 15.42 4.68
N LEU A 11 -39.08 16.45 4.07
CA LEU A 11 -37.98 16.24 3.10
C LEU A 11 -36.64 15.89 3.76
N PHE A 12 -36.49 16.15 5.08
CA PHE A 12 -35.25 15.85 5.83
C PHE A 12 -35.25 14.46 6.46
N PHE A 13 -36.37 13.72 6.40
CA PHE A 13 -36.49 12.37 6.97
C PHE A 13 -36.38 11.24 5.92
N ILE A 14 -36.15 11.58 4.63
CA ILE A 14 -36.05 10.58 3.53
C ILE A 14 -34.59 10.30 3.16
N ILE A 15 -33.58 10.85 3.85
CA ILE A 15 -32.16 10.62 3.51
C ILE A 15 -31.44 9.90 4.66
N LEU A 16 -32.09 8.90 5.25
CA LEU A 16 -31.42 7.84 5.98
C LEU A 16 -31.90 6.48 5.45
N GLN A 17 -31.93 6.31 4.14
CA GLN A 17 -31.65 5.00 3.62
C GLN A 17 -30.16 4.77 3.84
N VAL A 18 -29.85 4.01 4.86
CA VAL A 18 -28.59 3.28 4.93
C VAL A 18 -28.56 2.41 3.68
N HIS A 19 -28.02 2.95 2.59
CA HIS A 19 -27.60 2.14 1.47
C HIS A 19 -26.47 1.30 2.03
N SER A 20 -26.71 0.02 2.29
CA SER A 20 -25.64 -0.97 2.30
C SER A 20 -25.04 -0.87 0.89
N LEU A 21 -23.98 -0.08 0.74
CA LEU A 21 -23.32 0.06 -0.54
C LEU A 21 -22.67 -1.27 -0.85
N GLU A 22 -23.26 -1.98 -1.78
CA GLU A 22 -22.55 -3.02 -2.49
C GLU A 22 -21.24 -2.41 -3.00
N VAL A 23 -20.14 -3.07 -2.76
CA VAL A 23 -18.87 -2.76 -3.42
C VAL A 23 -19.17 -2.63 -4.90
N SER A 24 -18.81 -1.51 -5.52
CA SER A 24 -19.16 -1.25 -6.92
C SER A 24 -18.64 -2.39 -7.78
N LYS A 25 -19.55 -3.08 -8.48
CA LYS A 25 -19.19 -4.18 -9.40
C LYS A 25 -18.17 -3.73 -10.44
N LYS A 26 -18.22 -2.47 -10.89
CA LYS A 26 -17.22 -1.89 -11.80
C LYS A 26 -15.83 -1.78 -11.18
N GLU A 27 -15.73 -1.55 -9.88
CA GLU A 27 -14.43 -1.51 -9.19
C GLU A 27 -13.87 -2.92 -8.96
N LEU A 28 -14.73 -3.92 -8.75
CA LEU A 28 -14.32 -5.32 -8.75
C LEU A 28 -13.85 -5.77 -10.13
N GLN A 29 -14.42 -5.24 -11.20
CA GLN A 29 -14.06 -5.53 -12.59
C GLN A 29 -12.72 -4.94 -13.03
N SER A 30 -12.20 -3.91 -12.36
CA SER A 30 -10.92 -3.29 -12.72
C SER A 30 -9.69 -4.11 -12.31
N ILE A 31 -9.88 -5.27 -11.69
CA ILE A 31 -8.80 -6.13 -11.20
C ILE A 31 -8.84 -7.42 -12.00
N SER A 32 -8.15 -7.45 -13.14
CA SER A 32 -7.88 -8.69 -13.83
C SER A 32 -6.87 -9.50 -13.01
N ASN A 33 -7.23 -10.73 -12.66
CA ASN A 33 -6.51 -11.56 -11.71
C ASN A 33 -5.89 -12.74 -12.44
N ASN A 34 -4.83 -12.53 -13.16
CA ASN A 34 -4.05 -13.63 -13.72
C ASN A 34 -2.57 -13.48 -13.35
N SER A 35 -2.24 -13.52 -12.05
CA SER A 35 -0.85 -13.51 -11.61
C SER A 35 -0.46 -14.84 -10.98
N THR A 36 0.83 -15.16 -10.94
CA THR A 36 1.36 -16.24 -10.10
C THR A 36 1.09 -15.98 -8.62
N ILE A 37 0.89 -14.71 -8.23
CA ILE A 37 0.25 -14.33 -6.99
C ILE A 37 -1.21 -14.02 -7.27
N GLU A 38 -1.94 -15.02 -7.72
CA GLU A 38 -3.39 -14.94 -7.89
C GLU A 38 -4.04 -14.96 -6.51
N PHE A 39 -4.65 -13.81 -6.14
CA PHE A 39 -5.46 -13.75 -4.93
C PHE A 39 -6.77 -14.50 -5.17
N ILE A 40 -6.98 -15.57 -4.41
CA ILE A 40 -8.23 -16.33 -4.37
C ILE A 40 -9.23 -15.52 -3.55
N ASN A 41 -10.05 -14.76 -4.23
CA ASN A 41 -11.11 -13.96 -3.63
C ASN A 41 -12.43 -14.73 -3.60
N TYR A 42 -13.34 -14.32 -2.72
CA TYR A 42 -14.72 -14.71 -2.88
C TYR A 42 -15.34 -13.93 -4.04
N THR A 43 -15.74 -14.62 -5.08
CA THR A 43 -16.22 -14.03 -6.34
C THR A 43 -17.71 -14.29 -6.59
N GLY A 44 -18.40 -14.90 -5.63
CA GLY A 44 -19.85 -15.16 -5.68
C GLY A 44 -20.69 -14.03 -5.10
N PRO A 45 -22.03 -14.21 -5.09
CA PRO A 45 -22.95 -13.26 -4.48
C PRO A 45 -22.77 -13.15 -2.96
N HIS A 46 -22.84 -11.93 -2.42
CA HIS A 46 -22.63 -11.63 -1.00
C HIS A 46 -23.95 -11.50 -0.23
N LYS A 47 -23.99 -11.97 1.04
CA LYS A 47 -25.10 -11.70 1.98
C LYS A 47 -25.08 -10.28 2.48
N LYS A 48 -23.89 -9.85 2.87
CA LYS A 48 -23.65 -8.53 3.43
C LYS A 48 -22.25 -8.07 3.03
N ILE A 49 -22.19 -6.92 2.43
CA ILE A 49 -20.94 -6.26 2.06
C ILE A 49 -20.93 -4.92 2.77
N ASP A 50 -19.82 -4.56 3.44
CA ASP A 50 -19.63 -3.22 3.98
C ASP A 50 -19.57 -2.21 2.82
N SER A 51 -20.02 -0.98 3.07
CA SER A 51 -19.89 0.08 2.07
C SER A 51 -18.43 0.43 1.81
N ILE A 52 -18.15 0.96 0.62
CA ILE A 52 -16.79 1.42 0.26
C ILE A 52 -16.30 2.43 1.30
N GLU A 53 -17.17 3.37 1.72
CA GLU A 53 -16.87 4.37 2.73
C GLU A 53 -16.57 3.74 4.10
N ALA A 54 -17.32 2.71 4.50
CA ALA A 54 -17.06 1.99 5.75
C ALA A 54 -15.72 1.25 5.72
N ILE A 55 -15.37 0.63 4.58
CA ILE A 55 -14.10 -0.06 4.39
C ILE A 55 -12.92 0.94 4.41
N LYS A 56 -13.01 2.05 3.68
CA LYS A 56 -12.03 3.14 3.73
C LYS A 56 -11.92 3.75 5.12
N GLY A 57 -13.06 3.89 5.83
CA GLY A 57 -13.12 4.35 7.21
C GLY A 57 -12.31 3.51 8.19
N ILE A 58 -12.16 2.19 7.94
CA ILE A 58 -11.28 1.33 8.73
C ILE A 58 -9.83 1.82 8.65
N GLY A 59 -9.31 2.02 7.44
CA GLY A 59 -7.96 2.51 7.21
C GLY A 59 -7.70 3.89 7.82
N SER A 60 -8.61 4.84 7.58
CA SER A 60 -8.51 6.19 8.14
C SER A 60 -8.54 6.21 9.67
N ASN A 61 -9.33 5.33 10.30
CA ASN A 61 -9.36 5.20 11.76
C ASN A 61 -8.08 4.57 12.33
N LEU A 62 -7.43 3.65 11.60
CA LEU A 62 -6.13 3.10 11.99
C LEU A 62 -5.03 4.17 12.03
N ALA A 63 -5.11 5.16 11.16
CA ALA A 63 -4.16 6.28 11.12
C ALA A 63 -4.34 7.30 12.26
N GLN A 64 -5.50 7.29 12.95
CA GLN A 64 -5.74 8.24 14.04
C GLN A 64 -4.78 7.97 15.21
N ASN A 65 -4.14 9.04 15.70
CA ASN A 65 -3.21 8.98 16.83
C ASN A 65 -1.91 8.18 16.58
N ILE A 66 -1.53 7.94 15.33
CA ILE A 66 -0.18 7.53 15.00
C ILE A 66 0.68 8.79 14.98
N PRO A 67 1.63 8.96 15.92
CA PRO A 67 2.48 10.14 15.95
C PRO A 67 3.47 10.09 14.79
N GLN A 68 3.70 11.22 14.17
CA GLN A 68 4.61 11.35 13.03
C GLN A 68 6.10 11.20 13.41
N ASN A 69 6.44 11.28 14.70
CA ASN A 69 7.84 11.27 15.21
C ASN A 69 7.96 10.41 16.46
N LEU A 70 7.73 9.12 16.37
CA LEU A 70 7.99 8.23 17.51
C LEU A 70 9.20 7.34 17.29
N THR A 71 10.01 7.25 18.35
CA THR A 71 11.03 6.24 18.54
C THR A 71 10.51 5.05 19.34
N GLU A 72 9.19 4.91 19.44
CA GLU A 72 8.55 3.90 20.29
C GLU A 72 7.43 3.19 19.55
N PHE A 73 7.27 1.91 19.89
CA PHE A 73 6.18 1.08 19.45
C PHE A 73 4.83 1.67 19.85
N GLN A 74 3.96 1.86 18.87
CA GLN A 74 2.60 2.25 19.12
C GLN A 74 1.61 1.35 18.38
N LYS A 75 0.55 0.95 19.08
CA LYS A 75 -0.53 0.13 18.54
C LYS A 75 -1.85 0.90 18.55
N ASN A 76 -2.55 0.87 17.43
CA ASN A 76 -3.85 1.49 17.27
C ASN A 76 -4.86 0.50 16.65
N GLY A 77 -6.15 0.70 16.94
CA GLY A 77 -7.26 -0.08 16.39
C GLY A 77 -7.78 -1.19 17.28
N ASN A 78 -8.76 -1.93 16.77
CA ASN A 78 -9.41 -3.04 17.47
C ASN A 78 -8.75 -4.36 17.08
N LEU A 79 -8.08 -5.01 18.02
CA LEU A 79 -7.36 -6.28 17.86
C LEU A 79 -8.18 -7.43 17.33
N ASN A 80 -9.49 -7.43 17.59
CA ASN A 80 -10.36 -8.50 17.13
C ASN A 80 -10.73 -8.33 15.66
N ARG A 81 -10.60 -7.15 15.10
CA ARG A 81 -10.98 -6.86 13.72
C ARG A 81 -9.81 -6.34 12.88
N TYR A 82 -9.29 -5.17 13.19
CA TYR A 82 -8.15 -4.56 12.51
C TYR A 82 -7.31 -3.76 13.51
N SER A 83 -6.01 -3.80 13.35
CA SER A 83 -5.10 -2.94 14.11
C SER A 83 -3.84 -2.63 13.30
N VAL A 84 -3.17 -1.54 13.62
CA VAL A 84 -1.87 -1.18 13.10
C VAL A 84 -0.86 -1.07 14.23
N ILE A 85 0.35 -1.52 13.97
CA ILE A 85 1.52 -1.38 14.83
C ILE A 85 2.47 -0.44 14.12
N HIS A 86 2.74 0.73 14.69
CA HIS A 86 3.76 1.64 14.22
C HIS A 86 5.08 1.29 14.91
N ALA A 87 5.96 0.55 14.23
CA ALA A 87 7.21 0.03 14.75
C ALA A 87 8.39 0.84 14.20
N VAL A 88 8.80 1.85 14.98
CA VAL A 88 9.83 2.83 14.61
C VAL A 88 10.86 2.95 15.71
N ASP A 89 12.13 2.95 15.35
CA ASP A 89 13.26 3.06 16.26
C ASP A 89 14.42 3.84 15.62
N SER A 90 15.07 4.72 16.37
CA SER A 90 16.25 5.48 15.93
C SER A 90 17.53 4.65 15.84
N SER A 91 17.54 3.43 16.40
CA SER A 91 18.65 2.48 16.29
C SER A 91 18.68 1.76 14.95
N GLN A 92 19.75 1.03 14.65
CA GLN A 92 19.90 0.20 13.45
C GLN A 92 19.61 0.97 12.16
N LYS A 93 20.34 2.06 11.91
CA LYS A 93 20.14 2.98 10.78
C LYS A 93 20.25 2.36 9.39
N ASP A 94 20.83 1.18 9.29
CA ASP A 94 20.99 0.35 8.09
C ASP A 94 19.77 -0.53 7.78
N LYS A 95 18.77 -0.53 8.67
CA LYS A 95 17.55 -1.32 8.56
C LYS A 95 16.31 -0.42 8.54
N LEU A 96 15.20 -0.97 8.07
CA LEU A 96 13.94 -0.25 7.87
C LEU A 96 13.03 -0.31 9.10
N ASP A 97 12.34 0.76 9.33
CA ASP A 97 11.14 0.82 10.13
C ASP A 97 9.94 0.27 9.35
N ALA A 98 8.83 -0.01 10.02
CA ALA A 98 7.61 -0.43 9.34
C ALA A 98 6.35 -0.13 10.14
N ASP A 99 5.24 0.02 9.42
CA ASP A 99 3.92 -0.22 9.95
C ASP A 99 3.49 -1.65 9.67
N ILE A 100 2.76 -2.26 10.60
CA ILE A 100 2.26 -3.62 10.46
C ILE A 100 0.74 -3.58 10.63
N ILE A 101 0.00 -3.78 9.55
CA ILE A 101 -1.47 -3.92 9.63
C ILE A 101 -1.81 -5.37 9.92
N LEU A 102 -2.59 -5.59 10.98
CA LEU A 102 -3.08 -6.88 11.42
C LEU A 102 -4.55 -7.03 11.02
N ILE A 103 -4.86 -8.08 10.30
CA ILE A 103 -6.24 -8.49 10.01
C ILE A 103 -6.66 -9.48 11.09
N GLY A 104 -7.54 -9.04 11.98
CA GLY A 104 -7.98 -9.79 13.15
C GLY A 104 -8.98 -10.91 12.81
N LYS A 105 -9.29 -11.74 13.81
CA LYS A 105 -10.15 -12.94 13.64
C LYS A 105 -11.58 -12.61 13.20
N ASP A 106 -12.11 -11.46 13.64
CA ASP A 106 -13.47 -11.04 13.34
C ASP A 106 -13.56 -10.16 12.09
N ALA A 107 -12.46 -10.05 11.31
CA ALA A 107 -12.48 -9.37 10.05
C ALA A 107 -13.32 -10.16 9.02
N THR A 108 -14.12 -9.42 8.26
CA THR A 108 -15.03 -10.00 7.25
C THR A 108 -14.57 -9.68 5.81
N VAL A 109 -13.32 -9.25 5.66
CA VAL A 109 -12.75 -8.96 4.35
C VAL A 109 -12.51 -10.26 3.58
N ASP A 110 -13.06 -10.35 2.38
CA ASP A 110 -13.03 -11.54 1.53
C ASP A 110 -12.56 -11.25 0.10
N HIS A 111 -12.16 -10.00 -0.18
CA HIS A 111 -11.66 -9.57 -1.48
C HIS A 111 -10.45 -8.65 -1.34
N ILE A 112 -9.43 -8.88 -2.18
CA ILE A 112 -8.16 -8.12 -2.13
C ILE A 112 -8.36 -6.62 -2.33
N THR A 113 -9.32 -6.21 -3.15
CA THR A 113 -9.65 -4.79 -3.35
C THR A 113 -10.04 -4.11 -2.05
N ASN A 114 -10.77 -4.80 -1.17
CA ASN A 114 -11.16 -4.24 0.12
C ASN A 114 -9.95 -4.12 1.07
N VAL A 115 -9.02 -5.07 1.04
CA VAL A 115 -7.74 -4.96 1.76
C VAL A 115 -6.95 -3.75 1.24
N ARG A 116 -6.87 -3.58 -0.09
CA ARG A 116 -6.21 -2.44 -0.73
C ARG A 116 -6.86 -1.11 -0.36
N ARG A 117 -8.20 -1.03 -0.28
CA ARG A 117 -8.93 0.16 0.18
C ARG A 117 -8.58 0.54 1.63
N ILE A 118 -8.45 -0.46 2.51
CA ILE A 118 -8.02 -0.23 3.91
C ILE A 118 -6.59 0.35 3.93
N ILE A 119 -5.67 -0.26 3.20
CA ILE A 119 -4.27 0.19 3.13
C ILE A 119 -4.20 1.59 2.52
N SER A 120 -4.85 1.83 1.38
CA SER A 120 -4.87 3.12 0.70
C SER A 120 -5.40 4.24 1.60
N ALA A 121 -6.55 4.02 2.27
CA ALA A 121 -7.12 5.01 3.19
C ALA A 121 -6.22 5.25 4.41
N TYR A 122 -5.52 4.21 4.88
CA TYR A 122 -4.52 4.33 5.93
C TYR A 122 -3.35 5.23 5.49
N LEU A 123 -2.78 4.97 4.31
CA LEU A 123 -1.65 5.73 3.77
C LEU A 123 -2.01 7.20 3.52
N SER A 124 -3.20 7.46 2.96
CA SER A 124 -3.67 8.83 2.76
C SER A 124 -3.84 9.58 4.08
N ALA A 125 -4.37 8.93 5.12
CA ALA A 125 -4.62 9.56 6.41
C ALA A 125 -3.36 9.69 7.28
N ALA A 126 -2.45 8.70 7.26
CA ALA A 126 -1.23 8.69 8.07
C ALA A 126 -0.10 9.52 7.43
N TYR A 127 0.05 9.47 6.12
CA TYR A 127 1.21 10.01 5.40
C TYR A 127 0.86 11.01 4.31
N ASN A 128 -0.40 11.43 4.23
CA ASN A 128 -0.87 12.46 3.31
C ASN A 128 -0.63 12.15 1.81
N TYR A 129 -0.59 10.86 1.46
CA TYR A 129 -0.57 10.46 0.06
C TYR A 129 -1.84 10.88 -0.66
N SER A 130 -1.73 11.24 -1.95
CA SER A 130 -2.90 11.38 -2.81
C SER A 130 -3.64 10.05 -2.90
N GLN A 131 -4.93 10.07 -3.24
CA GLN A 131 -5.71 8.82 -3.38
C GLN A 131 -5.11 7.90 -4.44
N GLU A 132 -4.65 8.46 -5.56
CA GLU A 132 -4.04 7.73 -6.67
C GLU A 132 -2.72 7.05 -6.26
N ASP A 133 -1.84 7.78 -5.58
CA ASP A 133 -0.58 7.23 -5.07
C ASP A 133 -0.83 6.15 -4.01
N ALA A 134 -1.75 6.41 -3.08
CA ALA A 134 -2.10 5.47 -2.03
C ALA A 134 -2.72 4.17 -2.60
N ASP A 135 -3.55 4.26 -3.63
CA ASP A 135 -4.12 3.10 -4.32
C ASP A 135 -3.02 2.29 -5.02
N THR A 136 -2.09 2.96 -5.69
CA THR A 136 -0.92 2.31 -6.32
C THR A 136 -0.04 1.60 -5.29
N LEU A 137 0.32 2.30 -4.21
CA LEU A 137 1.11 1.73 -3.12
C LEU A 137 0.42 0.52 -2.48
N ALA A 138 -0.90 0.58 -2.28
CA ALA A 138 -1.68 -0.52 -1.73
C ALA A 138 -1.62 -1.79 -2.60
N VAL A 139 -1.60 -1.65 -3.94
CA VAL A 139 -1.39 -2.77 -4.86
C VAL A 139 -0.03 -3.40 -4.61
N PHE A 140 1.05 -2.62 -4.63
CA PHE A 140 2.41 -3.13 -4.44
C PHE A 140 2.64 -3.71 -3.03
N ILE A 141 2.11 -3.07 -1.98
CA ILE A 141 2.19 -3.58 -0.61
C ILE A 141 1.51 -4.96 -0.49
N THR A 142 0.35 -5.15 -1.11
CA THR A 142 -0.34 -6.45 -1.06
C THR A 142 0.44 -7.53 -1.81
N VAL A 143 0.99 -7.23 -2.99
CA VAL A 143 1.82 -8.18 -3.76
C VAL A 143 3.12 -8.47 -3.01
N TYR A 144 3.82 -7.44 -2.48
CA TYR A 144 5.02 -7.61 -1.65
C TYR A 144 4.78 -8.57 -0.48
N ASN A 145 3.72 -8.35 0.28
CA ASN A 145 3.38 -9.19 1.41
C ASN A 145 2.96 -10.62 1.03
N ALA A 146 2.43 -10.81 -0.19
CA ALA A 146 2.13 -12.14 -0.71
C ALA A 146 3.39 -12.88 -1.18
N VAL A 147 4.29 -12.20 -1.89
CA VAL A 147 5.59 -12.75 -2.33
C VAL A 147 6.45 -13.23 -1.16
N TYR A 148 6.43 -12.48 -0.06
CA TYR A 148 7.20 -12.78 1.14
C TYR A 148 6.37 -13.43 2.26
N ARG A 149 5.20 -13.99 1.93
CA ARG A 149 4.38 -14.72 2.90
C ARG A 149 5.16 -15.82 3.59
N SER A 150 5.16 -15.81 4.94
CA SER A 150 5.84 -16.79 5.79
C SER A 150 7.36 -16.85 5.62
N ASP A 151 7.98 -15.83 5.04
CA ASP A 151 9.44 -15.70 4.88
C ASP A 151 10.01 -14.71 5.91
N LEU A 152 9.95 -15.09 7.20
CA LEU A 152 10.40 -14.24 8.30
C LEU A 152 11.90 -13.89 8.18
N ASP A 153 12.71 -14.74 7.55
CA ASP A 153 14.15 -14.49 7.41
C ASP A 153 14.42 -13.36 6.41
N SER A 154 13.65 -13.27 5.33
CA SER A 154 13.69 -12.12 4.43
C SER A 154 13.29 -10.82 5.15
N PHE A 155 12.30 -10.85 6.02
CA PHE A 155 11.95 -9.68 6.84
C PHE A 155 13.07 -9.33 7.83
N LYS A 156 13.66 -10.29 8.55
CA LYS A 156 14.79 -10.06 9.47
C LYS A 156 16.00 -9.41 8.79
N SER A 157 16.23 -9.72 7.53
CA SER A 157 17.35 -9.14 6.77
C SER A 157 17.15 -7.66 6.45
N LYS A 158 15.91 -7.20 6.32
CA LYS A 158 15.55 -5.84 5.86
C LYS A 158 15.16 -4.91 7.01
N TYR A 159 14.49 -5.43 8.06
CA TYR A 159 13.83 -4.62 9.07
C TYR A 159 14.51 -4.65 10.41
N LYS A 160 14.31 -3.56 11.18
CA LYS A 160 14.81 -3.40 12.56
C LYS A 160 14.19 -4.42 13.52
N ASP A 161 14.87 -4.68 14.62
CA ASP A 161 14.42 -5.66 15.62
C ASP A 161 13.05 -5.30 16.21
N ILE A 162 12.75 -4.01 16.34
CA ILE A 162 11.42 -3.52 16.80
C ILE A 162 10.28 -3.94 15.84
N VAL A 163 10.54 -4.08 14.56
CA VAL A 163 9.58 -4.61 13.59
C VAL A 163 9.45 -6.12 13.74
N ILE A 164 10.59 -6.81 13.78
CA ILE A 164 10.67 -8.28 13.74
C ILE A 164 10.02 -8.93 14.96
N GLN A 165 10.15 -8.33 16.16
CA GLN A 165 9.51 -8.85 17.38
C GLN A 165 7.97 -8.91 17.31
N ASN A 166 7.36 -8.18 16.36
CA ASN A 166 5.92 -8.16 16.13
C ASN A 166 5.46 -9.10 15.02
N LEU A 167 6.38 -9.80 14.36
CA LEU A 167 6.09 -10.74 13.27
C LEU A 167 6.26 -12.19 13.75
N THR A 168 5.44 -13.07 13.20
CA THR A 168 5.56 -14.51 13.38
C THR A 168 5.78 -15.19 12.04
N GLN A 169 6.50 -16.32 12.03
CA GLN A 169 6.76 -17.10 10.82
C GLN A 169 5.47 -17.47 10.07
N GLU A 170 4.41 -17.77 10.81
CA GLU A 170 3.15 -18.25 10.26
C GLU A 170 2.30 -17.12 9.67
N ASN A 171 2.39 -15.89 10.25
CA ASN A 171 1.48 -14.80 9.94
C ASN A 171 2.11 -13.64 9.19
N CYS A 172 3.46 -13.56 9.10
CA CYS A 172 4.11 -12.47 8.37
C CYS A 172 3.74 -12.50 6.89
N GLY A 173 3.34 -11.34 6.37
CA GLY A 173 2.84 -11.18 5.02
C GLY A 173 1.35 -11.48 4.87
N LEU A 174 0.90 -11.64 3.63
CA LEU A 174 -0.50 -11.83 3.26
C LEU A 174 -0.67 -13.13 2.48
N SER A 175 -1.59 -14.03 2.92
CA SER A 175 -1.93 -15.22 2.13
C SER A 175 -2.63 -14.82 0.83
N VAL A 176 -2.41 -15.58 -0.23
CA VAL A 176 -3.18 -15.44 -1.48
C VAL A 176 -4.63 -15.89 -1.32
N ASN A 177 -4.96 -16.69 -0.31
CA ASN A 177 -6.30 -17.21 -0.08
C ASN A 177 -7.05 -16.34 0.94
N TYR A 178 -8.18 -15.76 0.55
CA TYR A 178 -9.01 -14.91 1.42
C TYR A 178 -9.46 -15.61 2.73
N LYS A 179 -9.61 -16.93 2.73
CA LYS A 179 -10.00 -17.72 3.92
C LYS A 179 -8.96 -17.67 5.04
N ASP A 180 -7.70 -17.40 4.68
CA ASP A 180 -6.59 -17.34 5.63
C ASP A 180 -6.33 -15.92 6.16
N TRP A 181 -6.96 -14.88 5.58
CA TRP A 181 -6.69 -13.50 5.99
C TRP A 181 -7.10 -13.19 7.42
N PRO A 182 -8.32 -13.56 7.88
CA PRO A 182 -8.74 -13.27 9.24
C PRO A 182 -7.90 -14.03 10.29
N GLY A 183 -7.23 -13.26 11.14
CA GLY A 183 -6.41 -13.79 12.23
C GLY A 183 -5.02 -14.29 11.86
N ASN A 184 -4.67 -14.32 10.57
CA ASN A 184 -3.41 -14.88 10.06
C ASN A 184 -2.63 -13.92 9.14
N SER A 185 -2.86 -12.61 9.20
CA SER A 185 -2.18 -11.63 8.34
C SER A 185 -1.49 -10.55 9.16
N GLN A 186 -0.21 -10.35 8.86
CA GLN A 186 0.64 -9.29 9.37
C GLN A 186 1.26 -8.56 8.16
N ILE A 187 0.51 -7.58 7.62
CA ILE A 187 0.89 -6.85 6.40
C ILE A 187 1.93 -5.81 6.78
N VAL A 188 3.15 -5.97 6.28
CA VAL A 188 4.29 -5.09 6.56
C VAL A 188 4.34 -3.99 5.50
N ILE A 189 4.38 -2.74 5.95
CA ILE A 189 4.55 -1.54 5.13
C ILE A 189 5.91 -0.94 5.47
N PRO A 190 6.93 -1.06 4.61
CA PRO A 190 8.25 -0.53 4.87
C PRO A 190 8.24 0.99 4.87
N LEU A 191 8.91 1.61 5.86
CA LEU A 191 9.02 3.05 5.98
C LEU A 191 10.47 3.49 5.73
N PHE A 192 10.62 4.51 4.87
CA PHE A 192 11.91 5.13 4.57
C PHE A 192 12.11 6.35 5.45
N ASP A 193 13.21 6.36 6.22
CA ASP A 193 13.73 7.47 7.03
C ASP A 193 12.70 8.24 7.89
N VAL A 194 12.24 7.58 8.96
CA VAL A 194 11.33 8.16 9.96
C VAL A 194 12.01 9.18 10.88
N THR A 195 13.34 9.26 10.85
CA THR A 195 14.14 10.10 11.76
C THR A 195 14.34 11.53 11.29
N SER A 196 14.07 11.82 10.01
CA SER A 196 14.04 13.19 9.51
C SER A 196 12.75 13.89 9.92
N SER A 197 12.78 15.20 10.07
CA SER A 197 11.60 16.03 10.38
C SER A 197 10.52 16.00 9.28
N ASP A 198 10.76 15.26 8.23
CA ASP A 198 9.86 15.06 7.10
C ASP A 198 8.93 13.86 7.38
N ILE A 199 7.75 13.89 6.78
CA ILE A 199 6.76 12.83 6.86
C ILE A 199 7.40 11.51 6.40
N SER A 200 7.27 10.47 7.22
CA SER A 200 7.70 9.11 6.84
C SER A 200 7.03 8.71 5.54
N THR A 201 7.80 8.19 4.59
CA THR A 201 7.28 7.71 3.32
C THR A 201 7.47 6.20 3.22
N VAL A 202 6.56 5.53 2.49
CA VAL A 202 6.71 4.12 2.15
C VAL A 202 7.96 3.93 1.30
N ASP A 203 8.79 2.93 1.62
CA ASP A 203 9.94 2.59 0.77
C ASP A 203 9.49 1.89 -0.51
N THR A 204 9.37 2.68 -1.58
CA THR A 204 8.92 2.22 -2.90
C THR A 204 9.89 1.22 -3.53
N SER A 205 11.19 1.31 -3.25
CA SER A 205 12.20 0.37 -3.78
C SER A 205 12.02 -1.04 -3.18
N VAL A 206 11.63 -1.12 -1.90
CA VAL A 206 11.40 -2.39 -1.21
C VAL A 206 10.12 -3.07 -1.67
N ILE A 207 8.99 -2.34 -1.75
CA ILE A 207 7.71 -2.92 -2.16
C ILE A 207 7.62 -3.22 -3.66
N SER A 208 8.55 -2.71 -4.46
CA SER A 208 8.67 -2.98 -5.90
C SER A 208 9.99 -3.64 -6.27
N ASP A 209 10.53 -4.48 -5.40
CA ASP A 209 11.75 -5.23 -5.69
C ASP A 209 11.56 -6.21 -6.85
N THR A 210 12.66 -6.78 -7.33
CA THR A 210 12.65 -7.64 -8.52
C THR A 210 11.69 -8.82 -8.39
N LYS A 211 11.52 -9.42 -7.20
CA LYS A 211 10.59 -10.54 -6.99
C LYS A 211 9.14 -10.08 -7.16
N VAL A 212 8.80 -8.92 -6.58
CA VAL A 212 7.47 -8.32 -6.67
C VAL A 212 7.12 -8.00 -8.12
N VAL A 213 8.00 -7.26 -8.81
CA VAL A 213 7.79 -6.88 -10.22
C VAL A 213 7.71 -8.13 -11.12
N THR A 214 8.56 -9.14 -10.89
CA THR A 214 8.50 -10.40 -11.64
C THR A 214 7.16 -11.10 -11.44
N SER A 215 6.68 -11.17 -10.21
CA SER A 215 5.36 -11.75 -9.92
C SER A 215 4.23 -10.97 -10.60
N MET A 216 4.26 -9.64 -10.57
CA MET A 216 3.27 -8.80 -11.26
C MET A 216 3.28 -8.99 -12.79
N LYS A 217 4.44 -9.30 -13.39
CA LYS A 217 4.58 -9.50 -14.83
C LYS A 217 4.01 -10.82 -15.34
N GLU A 218 3.69 -11.74 -14.46
CA GLU A 218 3.10 -13.02 -14.86
C GLU A 218 1.62 -12.91 -15.21
N ASP A 219 0.97 -11.78 -14.87
CA ASP A 219 -0.36 -11.42 -15.36
C ASP A 219 -0.38 -11.19 -16.87
N ASP A 220 -1.52 -11.44 -17.51
CA ASP A 220 -1.70 -11.19 -18.94
C ASP A 220 -1.46 -9.73 -19.34
N ASP A 221 -1.86 -8.77 -18.50
CA ASP A 221 -1.62 -7.35 -18.65
C ASP A 221 -0.30 -6.89 -18.02
N LYS A 222 0.44 -7.83 -17.39
CA LYS A 222 1.70 -7.61 -16.68
C LYS A 222 1.63 -6.47 -15.66
N ASN A 223 0.44 -6.16 -15.17
CA ASN A 223 0.15 -5.03 -14.28
C ASN A 223 0.76 -3.69 -14.77
N VAL A 224 0.74 -3.48 -16.07
CA VAL A 224 1.42 -2.33 -16.71
C VAL A 224 0.94 -1.01 -16.15
N GLU A 225 -0.37 -0.86 -15.87
CA GLU A 225 -0.92 0.39 -15.36
C GLU A 225 -0.43 0.68 -13.93
N ALA A 226 -0.51 -0.29 -13.02
CA ALA A 226 -0.01 -0.13 -11.66
C ALA A 226 1.51 0.15 -11.65
N ARG A 227 2.27 -0.52 -12.52
CA ARG A 227 3.71 -0.31 -12.66
C ARG A 227 4.05 1.08 -13.21
N LYS A 228 3.28 1.62 -14.15
CA LYS A 228 3.43 3.01 -14.61
C LYS A 228 3.23 4.00 -13.48
N ASN A 229 2.13 3.85 -12.74
CA ASN A 229 1.82 4.73 -11.63
C ASN A 229 2.92 4.67 -10.55
N MET A 230 3.49 3.49 -10.30
CA MET A 230 4.65 3.35 -9.39
C MET A 230 5.89 4.07 -9.94
N VAL A 231 6.15 4.01 -11.25
CA VAL A 231 7.26 4.76 -11.85
C VAL A 231 7.04 6.27 -11.69
N ASP A 232 5.82 6.75 -11.87
CA ASP A 232 5.50 8.17 -11.68
C ASP A 232 5.73 8.63 -10.23
N ILE A 233 5.44 7.77 -9.23
CA ILE A 233 5.81 8.01 -7.82
C ILE A 233 7.34 8.07 -7.67
N LYS A 234 8.06 7.07 -8.19
CA LYS A 234 9.54 7.00 -8.10
C LYS A 234 10.22 8.18 -8.80
N GLU A 235 9.68 8.67 -9.91
CA GLU A 235 10.19 9.86 -10.59
C GLU A 235 10.06 11.11 -9.71
N ARG A 236 8.90 11.32 -9.06
CA ARG A 236 8.73 12.43 -8.09
C ARG A 236 9.66 12.29 -6.87
N GLU A 237 9.87 11.07 -6.39
CA GLU A 237 10.85 10.81 -5.31
C GLU A 237 12.27 11.13 -5.77
N ALA A 238 12.63 10.81 -7.02
CA ALA A 238 13.93 11.13 -7.59
C ALA A 238 14.12 12.65 -7.74
N GLU A 239 13.11 13.37 -8.19
CA GLU A 239 13.11 14.84 -8.25
C GLU A 239 13.31 15.46 -6.86
N ASN A 240 12.55 15.00 -5.86
CA ASN A 240 12.71 15.47 -4.47
C ASN A 240 14.11 15.17 -3.91
N ALA A 241 14.65 13.98 -4.20
CA ALA A 241 16.01 13.63 -3.80
C ALA A 241 17.06 14.51 -4.51
N GLN A 242 16.84 14.85 -5.78
CA GLN A 242 17.72 15.75 -6.54
C GLN A 242 17.71 17.18 -5.95
N ASP A 243 16.53 17.68 -5.54
CA ASP A 243 16.42 18.99 -4.88
C ASP A 243 17.14 19.00 -3.53
N LYS A 244 17.00 17.93 -2.73
CA LYS A 244 17.75 17.76 -1.48
C LYS A 244 19.26 17.71 -1.73
N ALA A 245 19.71 16.99 -2.75
CA ALA A 245 21.11 16.93 -3.13
C ALA A 245 21.67 18.30 -3.54
N GLN A 246 20.92 19.07 -4.33
CA GLN A 246 21.32 20.43 -4.70
C GLN A 246 21.43 21.37 -3.49
N ASN A 247 20.49 21.26 -2.55
CA ASN A 247 20.53 22.05 -1.32
C ASN A 247 21.71 21.66 -0.42
N ALA A 248 21.96 20.36 -0.25
CA ALA A 248 23.11 19.87 0.48
C ALA A 248 24.45 20.34 -0.18
N GLN A 249 24.51 20.33 -1.51
CA GLN A 249 25.66 20.84 -2.26
C GLN A 249 25.90 22.35 -2.02
N LYS A 250 24.83 23.17 -1.99
CA LYS A 250 24.93 24.60 -1.64
C LYS A 250 25.47 24.79 -0.22
N THR A 251 24.92 24.03 0.74
CA THR A 251 25.40 24.06 2.12
C THR A 251 26.89 23.69 2.21
N ALA A 252 27.33 22.64 1.53
CA ALA A 252 28.73 22.24 1.51
C ALA A 252 29.65 23.33 0.95
N VAL A 253 29.21 24.04 -0.10
CA VAL A 253 29.96 25.18 -0.67
C VAL A 253 30.00 26.34 0.30
N GLU A 254 28.94 26.64 1.02
CA GLU A 254 28.90 27.71 2.02
C GLU A 254 29.82 27.41 3.21
N GLU A 255 29.76 26.18 3.74
CA GLU A 255 30.65 25.77 4.82
C GLU A 255 32.14 25.79 4.39
N GLN A 256 32.43 25.40 3.13
CA GLN A 256 33.80 25.51 2.60
C GLN A 256 34.29 26.96 2.49
N LYS A 257 33.40 27.92 2.18
CA LYS A 257 33.76 29.36 2.20
C LYS A 257 34.11 29.82 3.61
N LYS A 258 33.32 29.41 4.63
CA LYS A 258 33.61 29.73 6.03
C LYS A 258 34.97 29.15 6.48
N VAL A 259 35.32 27.94 6.04
CA VAL A 259 36.64 27.37 6.30
C VAL A 259 37.75 28.27 5.74
N ASN A 260 37.59 28.76 4.50
CA ASN A 260 38.59 29.64 3.88
C ASN A 260 38.70 30.98 4.62
N GLU A 261 37.59 31.53 5.11
CA GLU A 261 37.58 32.74 5.93
C GLU A 261 38.28 32.53 7.27
N GLU A 262 38.00 31.43 7.96
CA GLU A 262 38.68 31.12 9.20
C GLU A 262 40.17 30.82 9.01
N LYS A 263 40.58 30.15 7.93
CA LYS A 263 42.01 29.99 7.55
C LYS A 263 42.74 31.33 7.37
N ASN A 264 42.10 32.27 6.71
CA ASN A 264 42.69 33.60 6.52
C ASN A 264 42.87 34.32 7.86
N LYS A 265 41.86 34.28 8.75
CA LYS A 265 41.94 34.85 10.10
C LYS A 265 43.03 34.17 10.92
N THR A 266 43.12 32.85 10.88
CA THR A 266 44.19 32.10 11.57
C THR A 266 45.58 32.53 11.11
N GLN A 267 45.76 32.76 9.79
CA GLN A 267 47.02 33.25 9.26
C GLN A 267 47.37 34.68 9.70
N GLU A 268 46.37 35.54 9.85
CA GLU A 268 46.56 36.92 10.36
C GLU A 268 46.96 36.88 11.86
N VAL A 269 46.18 36.19 12.67
CA VAL A 269 46.47 36.04 14.12
C VAL A 269 47.81 35.36 14.35
N LYS A 270 48.19 34.40 13.54
CA LYS A 270 49.52 33.74 13.63
C LYS A 270 50.64 34.74 13.37
N LYS A 271 50.51 35.61 12.35
CA LYS A 271 51.53 36.65 12.10
C LYS A 271 51.66 37.64 13.27
N GLU A 272 50.51 38.02 13.87
CA GLU A 272 50.50 38.87 15.06
C GLU A 272 51.19 38.20 16.27
N ALA A 273 50.91 36.92 16.52
CA ALA A 273 51.54 36.16 17.60
C ALA A 273 53.06 35.99 17.37
N GLU A 274 53.48 35.70 16.13
CA GLU A 274 54.92 35.63 15.77
C GLU A 274 55.62 36.97 15.97
N LEU A 275 54.94 38.10 15.64
CA LEU A 275 55.50 39.43 15.86
C LEU A 275 55.64 39.76 17.36
N ALA A 276 54.58 39.53 18.14
CA ALA A 276 54.58 39.77 19.59
C ALA A 276 55.64 38.90 20.30
N GLN A 277 55.79 37.65 19.89
CA GLN A 277 56.85 36.79 20.42
C GLN A 277 58.24 37.34 20.13
N LYS A 278 58.49 37.84 18.94
CA LYS A 278 59.76 38.44 18.56
C LYS A 278 60.03 39.73 19.36
N GLU A 279 59.02 40.59 19.52
CA GLU A 279 59.13 41.81 20.33
C GLU A 279 59.45 41.49 21.81
N ALA A 280 58.86 40.43 22.37
CA ALA A 280 59.16 39.96 23.70
C ALA A 280 60.61 39.44 23.84
N GLU A 281 61.08 38.67 22.85
CA GLU A 281 62.46 38.20 22.80
C GLU A 281 63.48 39.35 22.71
N ASP A 282 63.19 40.36 21.86
CA ASP A 282 64.07 41.52 21.73
C ASP A 282 64.08 42.39 23.00
N ALA A 283 62.89 42.61 23.63
CA ALA A 283 62.79 43.32 24.90
C ALA A 283 63.49 42.57 26.06
N GLN A 284 63.42 41.25 26.10
CA GLN A 284 64.14 40.44 27.08
C GLN A 284 65.65 40.59 26.94
N LYS A 285 66.19 40.59 25.71
CA LYS A 285 67.61 40.80 25.48
C LYS A 285 68.05 42.21 25.92
N GLU A 286 67.26 43.23 25.62
CA GLU A 286 67.54 44.59 26.07
C GLU A 286 67.56 44.66 27.62
N ALA A 287 66.64 44.01 28.28
CA ALA A 287 66.57 43.94 29.75
C ALA A 287 67.78 43.23 30.33
N GLU A 288 68.20 42.10 29.75
CA GLU A 288 69.44 41.38 30.18
C GLU A 288 70.69 42.22 29.98
N GLU A 289 70.84 42.92 28.86
CA GLU A 289 71.98 43.81 28.61
C GLU A 289 72.01 44.97 29.63
N LYS A 290 70.87 45.58 29.92
CA LYS A 290 70.74 46.68 30.89
C LYS A 290 71.01 46.18 32.30
N GLN A 291 70.52 45.00 32.67
CA GLN A 291 70.78 44.37 33.99
C GLN A 291 72.27 44.09 34.21
N ASN A 292 72.91 43.50 33.18
CA ASN A 292 74.39 43.28 33.25
C ASN A 292 75.15 44.58 33.42
N ALA A 293 74.79 45.65 32.75
CA ALA A 293 75.44 46.93 32.94
C ALA A 293 75.19 47.56 34.30
N ALA A 294 74.05 47.34 34.94
CA ALA A 294 73.74 47.76 36.30
C ALA A 294 74.48 46.95 37.31
N ASP A 295 74.62 45.62 37.11
CA ASP A 295 75.37 44.71 37.99
C ASP A 295 76.87 44.97 37.99
N GLU A 296 77.42 45.39 36.83
CA GLU A 296 78.82 45.81 36.73
C GLU A 296 79.08 47.15 37.43
N ASN A 297 78.03 47.99 37.66
CA ASN A 297 78.13 49.31 38.24
C ASN A 297 77.11 49.55 39.36
N PRO A 298 77.15 48.87 40.47
CA PRO A 298 76.05 48.79 41.47
C PRO A 298 75.76 50.13 42.18
N GLU A 299 76.70 51.08 42.16
CA GLU A 299 76.49 52.40 42.78
C GLU A 299 75.84 53.39 41.84
N ASN A 300 75.66 53.07 40.54
CA ASN A 300 75.05 53.97 39.53
C ASN A 300 73.54 53.82 39.57
N GLN A 301 72.85 54.70 40.27
CA GLN A 301 71.38 54.73 40.40
C GLN A 301 70.64 54.89 39.02
N GLN A 302 71.27 55.51 38.02
CA GLN A 302 70.70 55.68 36.72
C GLN A 302 70.65 54.38 35.92
N LEU A 303 71.71 53.57 35.97
CA LEU A 303 71.72 52.24 35.35
C LEU A 303 70.77 51.27 36.02
N GLN A 304 70.60 51.32 37.33
CA GLN A 304 69.63 50.53 38.07
C GLN A 304 68.16 50.87 37.57
N LYS A 305 67.86 52.17 37.45
CA LYS A 305 66.55 52.58 36.99
C LYS A 305 66.30 52.19 35.53
N GLU A 306 67.30 52.29 34.63
CA GLU A 306 67.21 51.84 33.26
C GLU A 306 66.99 50.30 33.15
N ALA A 307 67.59 49.50 34.03
CA ALA A 307 67.39 48.06 34.09
C ALA A 307 65.97 47.71 34.57
N GLU A 308 65.44 48.39 35.60
CA GLU A 308 64.06 48.20 36.07
C GLU A 308 63.02 48.58 34.98
N GLU A 309 63.26 49.68 34.26
CA GLU A 309 62.37 50.09 33.14
C GLU A 309 62.45 49.11 31.98
N ALA A 310 63.62 48.58 31.63
CA ALA A 310 63.79 47.56 30.59
C ALA A 310 63.16 46.21 31.01
N GLN A 311 63.30 45.78 32.27
CA GLN A 311 62.64 44.57 32.75
C GLN A 311 61.13 44.71 32.70
N LYS A 312 60.61 45.85 33.13
CA LYS A 312 59.16 46.08 33.03
C LYS A 312 58.65 46.00 31.61
N LYS A 313 59.39 46.57 30.66
CA LYS A 313 59.06 46.44 29.22
C LYS A 313 59.07 45.01 28.72
N ALA A 314 60.06 44.19 29.16
CA ALA A 314 60.15 42.80 28.81
C ALA A 314 58.96 42.00 29.37
N ASP A 315 58.58 42.26 30.66
CA ASP A 315 57.44 41.63 31.27
C ASP A 315 56.12 41.98 30.57
N ASP A 316 55.91 43.26 30.18
CA ASP A 316 54.74 43.70 29.46
C ASP A 316 54.70 43.07 28.03
N ALA A 317 55.82 42.99 27.31
CA ALA A 317 55.92 42.35 26.01
C ALA A 317 55.72 40.84 26.07
N GLN A 318 56.24 40.17 27.11
CA GLN A 318 56.03 38.76 27.35
C GLN A 318 54.53 38.46 27.56
N LYS A 319 53.84 39.27 28.36
CA LYS A 319 52.41 39.14 28.60
C LYS A 319 51.59 39.32 27.30
N GLU A 320 51.94 40.28 26.46
CA GLU A 320 51.31 40.49 25.17
C GLU A 320 51.49 39.29 24.23
N ALA A 321 52.69 38.71 24.20
CA ALA A 321 53.00 37.51 23.43
C ALA A 321 52.16 36.30 23.91
N GLU A 322 52.01 36.10 25.24
CA GLU A 322 51.14 35.06 25.80
C GLU A 322 49.68 35.27 25.44
N GLU A 323 49.16 36.48 25.53
CA GLU A 323 47.80 36.82 25.10
C GLU A 323 47.56 36.52 23.60
N LYS A 324 48.52 36.88 22.73
CA LYS A 324 48.43 36.58 21.31
C LYS A 324 48.57 35.08 20.99
N GLN A 325 49.39 34.37 21.71
CA GLN A 325 49.48 32.92 21.58
C GLN A 325 48.14 32.23 21.96
N GLN A 326 47.49 32.67 23.04
CA GLN A 326 46.17 32.17 23.45
C GLN A 326 45.10 32.49 22.40
N GLU A 327 45.17 33.67 21.78
CA GLU A 327 44.26 34.05 20.69
C GLU A 327 44.45 33.14 19.48
N LEU A 328 45.69 32.80 19.12
CA LEU A 328 46.00 31.86 18.04
C LEU A 328 45.45 30.47 18.32
N GLU A 329 45.65 29.91 19.50
CA GLU A 329 45.11 28.61 19.87
C GLU A 329 43.58 28.55 19.77
N ASN A 330 42.89 29.59 20.25
CA ASN A 330 41.43 29.70 20.13
C ASN A 330 40.97 29.80 18.66
N GLN A 331 41.73 30.49 17.82
CA GLN A 331 41.40 30.62 16.42
C GLN A 331 41.67 29.33 15.62
N GLU A 332 42.72 28.61 15.91
CA GLU A 332 43.00 27.27 15.36
C GLU A 332 41.92 26.25 15.74
N GLN A 333 41.39 26.29 16.96
CA GLN A 333 40.29 25.45 17.37
C GLN A 333 39.03 25.78 16.57
N LYS A 334 38.70 27.05 16.39
CA LYS A 334 37.54 27.47 15.55
C LYS A 334 37.67 27.03 14.09
N GLN A 335 38.88 27.13 13.53
CA GLN A 335 39.15 26.64 12.19
C GLN A 335 38.91 25.12 12.10
N ALA A 336 39.43 24.34 13.07
CA ALA A 336 39.24 22.88 13.09
C ALA A 336 37.76 22.48 13.20
N GLU A 337 36.98 23.14 14.07
CA GLU A 337 35.52 22.91 14.15
C GLU A 337 34.80 23.24 12.84
N GLN A 338 35.21 24.30 12.14
CA GLN A 338 34.62 24.69 10.85
C GLN A 338 35.00 23.70 9.74
N GLU A 339 36.22 23.18 9.74
CA GLU A 339 36.66 22.12 8.81
C GLU A 339 35.87 20.83 9.00
N GLU A 340 35.60 20.43 10.25
CA GLU A 340 34.76 19.27 10.55
C GLU A 340 33.32 19.46 10.01
N LYS A 341 32.70 20.62 10.23
CA LYS A 341 31.36 20.95 9.68
C LYS A 341 31.35 20.92 8.16
N ALA A 342 32.35 21.47 7.51
CA ALA A 342 32.44 21.46 6.05
C ALA A 342 32.63 20.05 5.49
N GLN A 343 33.40 19.21 6.18
CA GLN A 343 33.58 17.81 5.79
C GLN A 343 32.27 17.03 5.93
N ALA A 344 31.54 17.20 7.03
CA ALA A 344 30.23 16.59 7.25
C ALA A 344 29.21 17.02 6.19
N ALA A 345 29.15 18.32 5.88
CA ALA A 345 28.26 18.84 4.83
C ALA A 345 28.59 18.27 3.43
N LYS A 346 29.87 18.10 3.13
CA LYS A 346 30.32 17.51 1.87
C LYS A 346 29.97 16.02 1.74
N GLU A 347 30.07 15.30 2.84
CA GLU A 347 29.69 13.88 2.89
C GLU A 347 28.20 13.71 2.74
N GLU A 348 27.39 14.55 3.41
CA GLU A 348 25.95 14.60 3.24
C GLU A 348 25.55 14.89 1.79
N ALA A 349 26.14 15.91 1.15
CA ALA A 349 25.89 16.25 -0.25
C ALA A 349 26.18 15.06 -1.19
N LYS A 350 27.25 14.32 -0.94
CA LYS A 350 27.60 13.12 -1.70
C LYS A 350 26.58 12.01 -1.53
N ASN A 351 26.10 11.79 -0.29
CA ASN A 351 25.12 10.76 0.02
C ASN A 351 23.77 11.08 -0.63
N GLN A 352 23.32 12.33 -0.55
CA GLN A 352 22.08 12.77 -1.18
C GLN A 352 22.15 12.66 -2.71
N GLN A 353 23.27 12.99 -3.33
CA GLN A 353 23.45 12.82 -4.78
C GLN A 353 23.40 11.34 -5.19
N ALA A 354 24.06 10.46 -4.43
CA ALA A 354 24.04 9.03 -4.71
C ALA A 354 22.61 8.43 -4.60
N LEU A 355 21.83 8.92 -3.63
CA LEU A 355 20.43 8.53 -3.48
C LEU A 355 19.58 9.00 -4.67
N ALA A 356 19.75 10.24 -5.10
CA ALA A 356 19.03 10.79 -6.25
C ALA A 356 19.34 10.02 -7.54
N ASP A 357 20.63 9.77 -7.81
CA ASP A 357 21.08 9.01 -8.99
C ASP A 357 20.52 7.57 -8.99
N LYS A 358 20.49 6.94 -7.81
CA LYS A 358 19.92 5.60 -7.64
C LYS A 358 18.42 5.59 -7.98
N LYS A 359 17.63 6.48 -7.37
CA LYS A 359 16.19 6.56 -7.59
C LYS A 359 15.85 6.88 -9.06
N GLN A 360 16.56 7.78 -9.68
CA GLN A 360 16.40 8.11 -11.09
C GLN A 360 16.70 6.91 -12.00
N THR A 361 17.76 6.17 -11.70
CA THR A 361 18.14 4.96 -12.46
C THR A 361 17.08 3.86 -12.34
N GLU A 362 16.56 3.63 -11.15
CA GLU A 362 15.48 2.66 -10.91
C GLU A 362 14.22 3.01 -11.72
N ALA A 363 13.77 4.26 -11.66
CA ALA A 363 12.60 4.71 -12.42
C ALA A 363 12.79 4.57 -13.95
N GLN A 364 13.96 4.98 -14.47
CA GLN A 364 14.25 4.86 -15.90
C GLN A 364 14.30 3.42 -16.40
N ASN A 365 14.87 2.51 -15.61
CA ASN A 365 14.94 1.09 -15.96
C ASN A 365 13.55 0.46 -15.99
N GLU A 366 12.72 0.75 -15.01
CA GLU A 366 11.34 0.27 -14.95
C GLU A 366 10.51 0.79 -16.12
N ARG A 367 10.66 2.08 -16.48
CA ARG A 367 9.95 2.66 -17.64
C ARG A 367 10.32 1.98 -18.96
N LYS A 368 11.60 1.64 -19.17
CA LYS A 368 12.05 0.88 -20.35
C LYS A 368 11.45 -0.52 -20.39
N ASP A 369 11.40 -1.17 -19.25
CA ASP A 369 10.86 -2.51 -19.10
C ASP A 369 9.34 -2.54 -19.38
N ILE A 370 8.60 -1.56 -18.85
CA ILE A 370 7.17 -1.37 -19.13
C ILE A 370 6.92 -1.17 -20.64
N ALA A 371 7.72 -0.35 -21.31
CA ALA A 371 7.56 -0.12 -22.75
C ALA A 371 7.74 -1.41 -23.59
N LYS A 372 8.66 -2.29 -23.16
CA LYS A 372 8.82 -3.61 -23.76
C LYS A 372 7.59 -4.47 -23.54
N ASP A 373 7.11 -4.55 -22.29
CA ASP A 373 5.95 -5.35 -21.91
C ASP A 373 4.68 -4.92 -22.66
N GLN A 374 4.45 -3.59 -22.80
CA GLN A 374 3.32 -3.06 -23.58
C GLN A 374 3.32 -3.55 -25.03
N LYS A 375 4.50 -3.58 -25.66
CA LYS A 375 4.63 -4.08 -27.03
C LYS A 375 4.29 -5.57 -27.13
N GLU A 376 4.75 -6.38 -26.17
CA GLU A 376 4.45 -7.81 -26.12
C GLU A 376 2.94 -8.06 -25.91
N ILE A 377 2.29 -7.32 -25.01
CA ILE A 377 0.85 -7.39 -24.77
C ILE A 377 0.07 -7.05 -26.04
N ALA A 378 0.42 -5.95 -26.71
CA ALA A 378 -0.25 -5.54 -27.93
C ALA A 378 -0.14 -6.57 -29.05
N GLN A 379 1.01 -7.24 -29.18
CA GLN A 379 1.21 -8.33 -30.12
C GLN A 379 0.32 -9.54 -29.78
N LYS A 380 0.32 -9.98 -28.51
CA LYS A 380 -0.51 -11.09 -28.02
C LYS A 380 -2.01 -10.83 -28.25
N GLN A 381 -2.49 -9.60 -27.94
CA GLN A 381 -3.87 -9.21 -28.16
C GLN A 381 -4.26 -9.23 -29.64
N ALA A 382 -3.38 -8.75 -30.54
CA ALA A 382 -3.62 -8.79 -31.97
C ALA A 382 -3.67 -10.23 -32.54
N GLU A 383 -2.96 -11.16 -31.96
CA GLU A 383 -3.02 -12.59 -32.31
C GLU A 383 -4.32 -13.21 -31.79
N GLN A 384 -4.68 -12.94 -30.52
CA GLN A 384 -5.92 -13.47 -29.90
C GLN A 384 -7.20 -12.97 -30.60
N ALA A 385 -7.22 -11.73 -31.09
CA ALA A 385 -8.36 -11.17 -31.81
C ALA A 385 -8.70 -11.93 -33.12
N LYS A 386 -7.79 -12.74 -33.64
CA LYS A 386 -7.98 -13.56 -34.85
C LYS A 386 -8.43 -14.99 -34.55
N MET A 387 -8.44 -15.40 -33.28
CA MET A 387 -8.79 -16.77 -32.90
C MET A 387 -10.30 -17.01 -32.91
N PRO A 388 -10.79 -18.15 -33.43
CA PRO A 388 -12.18 -18.53 -33.28
C PRO A 388 -12.45 -19.00 -31.86
N VAL A 389 -13.29 -18.27 -31.12
CA VAL A 389 -13.54 -18.54 -29.70
C VAL A 389 -14.96 -19.03 -29.40
N ASP A 390 -15.11 -19.75 -28.30
CA ASP A 390 -16.39 -20.13 -27.71
C ASP A 390 -16.27 -20.23 -26.17
N TYR A 391 -17.36 -20.51 -25.48
CA TYR A 391 -17.43 -20.57 -24.03
C TYR A 391 -17.83 -21.96 -23.53
N ALA A 392 -17.26 -22.40 -22.43
CA ALA A 392 -17.54 -23.66 -21.78
C ALA A 392 -17.47 -23.52 -20.24
N ILE A 393 -17.94 -24.54 -19.54
CA ILE A 393 -17.81 -24.66 -18.09
C ILE A 393 -16.72 -25.69 -17.76
N VAL A 394 -15.85 -25.33 -16.81
CA VAL A 394 -14.86 -26.24 -16.21
C VAL A 394 -15.18 -26.43 -14.73
N ILE A 395 -15.17 -27.68 -14.26
CA ILE A 395 -15.44 -28.01 -12.85
C ILE A 395 -14.31 -27.49 -11.98
N THR A 396 -14.65 -26.80 -10.89
CA THR A 396 -13.73 -26.29 -9.87
C THR A 396 -13.80 -27.08 -8.56
N ASP A 397 -14.97 -27.63 -8.23
CA ASP A 397 -15.18 -28.49 -7.06
C ASP A 397 -16.21 -29.58 -7.40
N GLU A 398 -15.77 -30.83 -7.45
CA GLU A 398 -16.62 -31.98 -7.77
C GLU A 398 -17.61 -32.28 -6.65
N ASN A 399 -17.24 -32.04 -5.38
CA ASN A 399 -18.07 -32.39 -4.23
C ASN A 399 -19.25 -31.43 -4.07
N GLN A 400 -19.02 -30.14 -4.36
CA GLN A 400 -20.03 -29.10 -4.29
C GLN A 400 -20.68 -28.80 -5.64
N TYR A 401 -20.26 -29.49 -6.69
CA TYR A 401 -20.71 -29.25 -8.07
C TYR A 401 -20.50 -27.80 -8.54
N LEU A 402 -19.37 -27.20 -8.14
CA LEU A 402 -19.01 -25.86 -8.54
C LEU A 402 -18.19 -25.86 -9.84
N SER A 403 -18.37 -24.82 -10.62
CA SER A 403 -17.72 -24.66 -11.92
C SER A 403 -17.35 -23.19 -12.17
N LYS A 404 -16.45 -22.97 -13.13
CA LYS A 404 -16.15 -21.65 -13.71
C LYS A 404 -16.39 -21.62 -15.20
N LEU A 405 -16.78 -20.48 -15.73
CA LEU A 405 -16.86 -20.21 -17.15
C LEU A 405 -15.46 -20.00 -17.72
N VAL A 406 -15.20 -20.55 -18.91
CA VAL A 406 -13.95 -20.34 -19.64
C VAL A 406 -14.23 -19.96 -21.09
N ARG A 407 -13.39 -19.08 -21.65
CA ARG A 407 -13.34 -18.81 -23.08
C ARG A 407 -12.20 -19.62 -23.68
N PHE A 408 -12.47 -20.38 -24.73
CA PHE A 408 -11.50 -21.28 -25.31
C PHE A 408 -11.43 -21.14 -26.85
N ASN A 409 -10.30 -21.54 -27.44
CA ASN A 409 -10.13 -21.65 -28.88
C ASN A 409 -10.88 -22.88 -29.38
N LYS A 410 -11.84 -22.71 -30.31
CA LYS A 410 -12.66 -23.81 -30.87
C LYS A 410 -11.85 -24.85 -31.63
N GLU A 411 -10.71 -24.48 -32.22
CA GLU A 411 -9.90 -25.37 -33.04
C GLU A 411 -8.93 -26.19 -32.21
N THR A 412 -8.34 -25.56 -31.16
CA THR A 412 -7.30 -26.22 -30.34
C THR A 412 -7.82 -26.75 -29.01
N GLY A 413 -8.96 -26.26 -28.52
CA GLY A 413 -9.47 -26.54 -27.19
C GLY A 413 -8.72 -25.82 -26.06
N GLU A 414 -7.76 -24.97 -26.40
CA GLU A 414 -6.96 -24.23 -25.43
C GLU A 414 -7.80 -23.17 -24.71
N ILE A 415 -7.71 -23.10 -23.38
CA ILE A 415 -8.37 -22.07 -22.58
C ILE A 415 -7.60 -20.76 -22.74
N ILE A 416 -8.28 -19.74 -23.29
CA ILE A 416 -7.72 -18.41 -23.55
C ILE A 416 -7.94 -17.51 -22.31
N LYS A 417 -9.12 -17.62 -21.67
CA LYS A 417 -9.49 -16.83 -20.49
C LYS A 417 -10.38 -17.65 -19.56
N SER A 418 -10.16 -17.52 -18.26
CA SER A 418 -11.02 -18.11 -17.22
C SER A 418 -11.79 -17.01 -16.50
N SER A 419 -13.07 -17.28 -16.20
CA SER A 419 -13.87 -16.41 -15.34
C SER A 419 -13.28 -16.39 -13.93
N PRO A 420 -13.23 -15.23 -13.24
CA PRO A 420 -12.97 -15.18 -11.81
C PRO A 420 -14.10 -15.82 -11.01
N VAL A 421 -15.33 -15.88 -11.57
CA VAL A 421 -16.49 -16.53 -10.93
C VAL A 421 -16.32 -18.04 -11.00
N ASN A 422 -15.92 -18.65 -9.90
CA ASN A 422 -15.63 -20.08 -9.77
C ASN A 422 -16.72 -20.87 -8.98
N VAL A 423 -17.85 -20.23 -8.72
CA VAL A 423 -18.96 -20.74 -7.89
C VAL A 423 -20.25 -20.93 -8.68
N ILE A 424 -20.18 -21.18 -9.98
CA ILE A 424 -21.33 -21.54 -10.83
C ILE A 424 -21.80 -22.93 -10.41
N ARG A 425 -23.07 -23.04 -10.02
CA ARG A 425 -23.66 -24.26 -9.50
C ARG A 425 -24.27 -25.11 -10.62
N ASN A 426 -24.38 -26.40 -10.34
CA ASN A 426 -25.10 -27.37 -11.16
C ASN A 426 -24.66 -27.44 -12.63
N ARG A 427 -23.46 -26.93 -12.94
CA ARG A 427 -22.84 -27.06 -14.28
C ARG A 427 -23.75 -26.55 -15.41
N THR A 428 -24.53 -25.50 -15.14
CA THR A 428 -25.51 -24.97 -16.09
C THR A 428 -25.40 -23.45 -16.17
N PHE A 429 -25.41 -22.94 -17.40
CA PHE A 429 -25.60 -21.53 -17.70
C PHE A 429 -26.42 -21.40 -18.98
N PHE A 430 -27.08 -20.28 -19.14
CA PHE A 430 -27.85 -19.97 -20.35
C PHE A 430 -27.37 -18.68 -20.98
N ASP A 431 -27.34 -18.67 -22.31
CA ASP A 431 -27.05 -17.47 -23.10
C ASP A 431 -28.28 -16.54 -23.12
N SER A 432 -28.08 -15.29 -22.73
CA SER A 432 -29.11 -14.24 -22.75
C SER A 432 -28.56 -13.02 -23.50
N ASN A 433 -28.29 -13.19 -24.81
CA ASN A 433 -27.77 -12.15 -25.71
C ASN A 433 -26.43 -11.54 -25.25
N GLU A 434 -26.44 -10.55 -24.37
CA GLU A 434 -25.24 -9.86 -23.89
C GLU A 434 -24.56 -10.52 -22.68
N ASN A 435 -25.31 -11.37 -21.96
CA ASN A 435 -24.86 -11.99 -20.71
C ASN A 435 -25.12 -13.49 -20.70
N TYR A 436 -24.46 -14.17 -19.77
CA TYR A 436 -24.87 -15.50 -19.34
C TYR A 436 -25.68 -15.42 -18.05
N ILE A 437 -26.67 -16.31 -17.88
CA ILE A 437 -27.44 -16.43 -16.65
C ILE A 437 -27.09 -17.78 -16.00
N ALA A 438 -26.77 -17.76 -14.70
CA ALA A 438 -26.40 -18.93 -13.94
C ALA A 438 -26.82 -18.79 -12.47
N ILE A 439 -26.90 -19.93 -11.77
CA ILE A 439 -26.99 -19.95 -10.32
C ILE A 439 -25.55 -19.98 -9.79
N CYS A 440 -25.20 -18.99 -8.97
CA CYS A 440 -23.86 -18.86 -8.41
C CYS A 440 -23.90 -18.70 -6.88
N GLY A 441 -22.85 -19.13 -6.22
CA GLY A 441 -22.59 -18.80 -4.84
C GLY A 441 -22.30 -20.00 -3.95
N GLU A 442 -21.73 -19.68 -2.80
CA GLU A 442 -21.57 -20.56 -1.65
C GLU A 442 -22.29 -19.96 -0.46
N GLU A 443 -22.80 -20.82 0.41
CA GLU A 443 -23.40 -20.39 1.65
C GLU A 443 -22.31 -20.36 2.75
N ASN A 444 -21.82 -19.17 3.03
CA ASN A 444 -20.80 -18.91 4.05
C ASN A 444 -21.14 -17.65 4.86
N ALA A 445 -20.23 -17.14 5.69
CA ALA A 445 -20.45 -15.96 6.52
C ALA A 445 -20.87 -14.73 5.70
N ASN A 446 -20.26 -14.52 4.53
CA ASN A 446 -20.46 -13.37 3.66
C ASN A 446 -21.24 -13.70 2.38
N GLY A 447 -21.27 -14.97 1.97
CA GLY A 447 -21.83 -15.42 0.71
C GLY A 447 -23.23 -16.01 0.82
N THR A 448 -23.94 -16.01 -0.30
CA THR A 448 -25.24 -16.66 -0.48
C THR A 448 -25.34 -17.18 -1.91
N ILE A 449 -26.35 -17.99 -2.19
CA ILE A 449 -26.62 -18.54 -3.52
C ILE A 449 -27.71 -17.72 -4.19
N LYS A 450 -27.45 -17.22 -5.39
CA LYS A 450 -28.38 -16.37 -6.15
C LYS A 450 -28.37 -16.71 -7.63
N LEU A 451 -29.44 -16.31 -8.32
CA LEU A 451 -29.44 -16.21 -9.78
C LEU A 451 -28.69 -14.95 -10.17
N VAL A 452 -27.77 -15.07 -11.13
CA VAL A 452 -26.87 -13.96 -11.52
C VAL A 452 -26.77 -13.82 -13.04
N THR A 453 -26.42 -12.61 -13.50
CA THR A 453 -25.93 -12.40 -14.86
C THR A 453 -24.40 -12.32 -14.83
N ILE A 454 -23.78 -12.96 -15.81
CA ILE A 454 -22.31 -12.93 -16.01
C ILE A 454 -22.07 -12.28 -17.38
N ASP A 455 -21.30 -11.20 -17.40
CA ASP A 455 -20.93 -10.51 -18.65
C ASP A 455 -20.04 -11.42 -19.52
N LYS A 456 -20.24 -11.40 -20.82
CA LYS A 456 -19.51 -12.29 -21.75
C LYS A 456 -18.05 -11.91 -21.95
N GLU A 457 -17.71 -10.63 -21.87
CA GLU A 457 -16.37 -10.14 -22.11
C GLU A 457 -15.51 -10.20 -20.85
N SER A 458 -15.98 -9.58 -19.77
CA SER A 458 -15.29 -9.61 -18.48
C SER A 458 -15.36 -10.98 -17.83
N MET A 459 -16.43 -11.74 -18.03
CA MET A 459 -16.77 -13.01 -17.42
C MET A 459 -17.03 -12.89 -15.90
N GLU A 460 -17.51 -11.73 -15.45
CA GLU A 460 -17.82 -11.39 -14.06
C GLU A 460 -19.32 -11.23 -13.82
N ILE A 461 -19.73 -11.33 -12.55
CA ILE A 461 -21.13 -11.09 -12.17
C ILE A 461 -21.44 -9.62 -12.32
N THR A 462 -22.45 -9.29 -13.16
CA THR A 462 -22.90 -7.91 -13.37
C THR A 462 -24.19 -7.59 -12.64
N LYS A 463 -25.00 -8.60 -12.33
CA LYS A 463 -26.25 -8.45 -11.58
C LYS A 463 -26.57 -9.70 -10.79
N GLU A 464 -27.24 -9.53 -9.65
CA GLU A 464 -27.73 -10.59 -8.78
C GLU A 464 -29.22 -10.44 -8.56
N SER A 465 -29.93 -11.57 -8.43
CA SER A 465 -31.33 -11.55 -7.98
C SER A 465 -31.42 -11.14 -6.51
N ASP A 466 -32.55 -10.56 -6.12
CA ASP A 466 -32.83 -10.25 -4.70
C ASP A 466 -33.13 -11.50 -3.87
N TYR A 467 -33.42 -12.62 -4.53
CA TYR A 467 -33.88 -13.84 -3.91
C TYR A 467 -32.73 -14.84 -3.72
N LYS A 468 -32.70 -15.47 -2.57
CA LYS A 468 -31.84 -16.63 -2.30
C LYS A 468 -32.36 -17.84 -3.08
N ILE A 469 -31.45 -18.57 -3.70
CA ILE A 469 -31.74 -19.78 -4.48
C ILE A 469 -31.31 -21.01 -3.66
N ALA A 470 -32.08 -22.09 -3.71
CA ALA A 470 -31.70 -23.34 -3.05
C ALA A 470 -30.43 -23.94 -3.65
N ALA A 471 -29.53 -24.44 -2.80
CA ALA A 471 -28.20 -24.93 -3.23
C ALA A 471 -28.28 -26.06 -4.27
N ALA A 472 -29.31 -26.88 -4.21
CA ALA A 472 -29.54 -28.00 -5.13
C ALA A 472 -30.53 -27.67 -6.26
N SER A 473 -30.91 -26.38 -6.41
CA SER A 473 -31.87 -25.95 -7.44
C SER A 473 -31.37 -26.23 -8.84
N VAL A 474 -32.19 -26.81 -9.69
CA VAL A 474 -31.98 -26.77 -11.15
C VAL A 474 -32.24 -25.36 -11.68
N LEU A 475 -31.64 -25.04 -12.83
CA LEU A 475 -31.97 -23.87 -13.62
C LEU A 475 -32.53 -24.34 -14.98
N VAL A 476 -33.72 -23.88 -15.34
CA VAL A 476 -34.37 -24.24 -16.58
C VAL A 476 -34.80 -22.96 -17.30
N GLN A 477 -34.53 -22.89 -18.60
CA GLN A 477 -34.94 -21.77 -19.46
C GLN A 477 -36.13 -22.19 -20.36
N GLU A 478 -37.10 -21.30 -20.47
CA GLU A 478 -38.12 -21.38 -21.51
C GLU A 478 -38.41 -19.97 -22.01
N ASN A 479 -38.19 -19.74 -23.31
CA ASN A 479 -38.26 -18.41 -23.92
C ASN A 479 -37.36 -17.42 -23.11
N ASP A 480 -37.93 -16.24 -22.77
CA ASP A 480 -37.25 -15.22 -21.97
C ASP A 480 -37.50 -15.37 -20.47
N SER A 481 -37.71 -16.56 -19.98
CA SER A 481 -37.97 -16.84 -18.57
C SER A 481 -37.09 -17.97 -18.03
N TYR A 482 -36.69 -17.82 -16.78
CA TYR A 482 -35.87 -18.78 -16.06
C TYR A 482 -36.60 -19.29 -14.84
N TYR A 483 -36.58 -20.60 -14.66
CA TYR A 483 -37.23 -21.25 -13.53
C TYR A 483 -36.15 -21.88 -12.64
N CYS A 484 -36.25 -21.62 -11.33
CA CYS A 484 -35.42 -22.24 -10.30
C CYS A 484 -36.15 -22.28 -8.98
N ILE A 485 -35.51 -22.84 -7.95
CA ILE A 485 -36.10 -23.00 -6.62
C ILE A 485 -35.53 -21.94 -5.69
N THR A 486 -36.38 -21.08 -5.15
CA THR A 486 -35.99 -20.11 -4.10
C THR A 486 -35.97 -20.76 -2.73
N ASP A 487 -35.12 -20.23 -1.86
CA ASP A 487 -35.03 -20.62 -0.43
C ASP A 487 -35.45 -19.44 0.44
N GLU A 488 -36.54 -19.59 1.16
CA GLU A 488 -37.04 -18.64 2.14
C GLU A 488 -36.99 -19.26 3.52
N ASP A 489 -35.84 -19.14 4.20
CA ASP A 489 -35.64 -19.72 5.54
C ASP A 489 -35.93 -21.23 5.65
N GLY A 490 -35.45 -21.97 4.63
CA GLY A 490 -35.62 -23.42 4.54
C GLY A 490 -36.97 -23.87 3.98
N LYS A 491 -37.80 -22.96 3.48
CA LYS A 491 -39.01 -23.26 2.68
C LYS A 491 -38.68 -23.00 1.21
N TYR A 492 -39.01 -23.93 0.36
CA TYR A 492 -38.61 -23.94 -1.02
C TYR A 492 -39.80 -23.72 -1.94
N PHE A 493 -39.66 -22.83 -2.93
CA PHE A 493 -40.72 -22.46 -3.86
C PHE A 493 -40.18 -22.46 -5.30
N VAL A 494 -41.03 -22.87 -6.25
CA VAL A 494 -40.74 -22.65 -7.67
C VAL A 494 -40.87 -21.16 -7.97
N ALA A 495 -39.85 -20.57 -8.62
CA ALA A 495 -39.86 -19.18 -9.00
C ALA A 495 -39.56 -19.00 -10.50
N LYS A 496 -40.24 -18.05 -11.13
CA LYS A 496 -40.07 -17.64 -12.52
C LYS A 496 -39.43 -16.25 -12.56
N PHE A 497 -38.27 -16.12 -13.20
CA PHE A 497 -37.52 -14.88 -13.34
C PHE A 497 -37.50 -14.40 -14.79
N ALA A 498 -37.40 -13.09 -14.99
CA ALA A 498 -37.12 -12.47 -16.27
C ALA A 498 -35.62 -12.45 -16.61
N ASN A 499 -35.24 -12.05 -17.83
CA ASN A 499 -33.84 -11.85 -18.25
C ASN A 499 -33.09 -10.83 -17.38
N ASP A 500 -33.81 -9.86 -16.80
CA ASP A 500 -33.24 -8.85 -15.90
C ASP A 500 -33.15 -9.31 -14.44
N LEU A 501 -33.40 -10.60 -14.19
CA LEU A 501 -33.43 -11.26 -12.87
C LEU A 501 -34.54 -10.79 -11.93
N SER A 502 -35.52 -10.02 -12.43
CA SER A 502 -36.72 -9.68 -11.66
C SER A 502 -37.63 -10.92 -11.50
N LEU A 503 -38.18 -11.11 -10.30
CA LEU A 503 -39.14 -12.17 -10.05
C LEU A 503 -40.46 -11.86 -10.75
N LYS A 504 -40.90 -12.73 -11.67
CA LYS A 504 -42.20 -12.66 -12.32
C LYS A 504 -43.31 -13.31 -11.54
N GLN A 505 -43.05 -14.54 -11.08
CA GLN A 505 -44.01 -15.35 -10.35
C GLN A 505 -43.28 -16.29 -9.35
N LYS A 506 -44.00 -16.68 -8.28
CA LYS A 506 -43.55 -17.66 -7.31
C LYS A 506 -44.71 -18.57 -6.93
N SER A 507 -44.47 -19.88 -6.80
CA SER A 507 -45.48 -20.84 -6.38
C SER A 507 -45.96 -20.58 -4.95
N GLN A 508 -47.19 -20.96 -4.66
CA GLN A 508 -47.72 -20.93 -3.29
C GLN A 508 -47.46 -22.25 -2.54
N ILE A 509 -47.26 -23.34 -3.29
CA ILE A 509 -46.93 -24.63 -2.70
C ILE A 509 -45.44 -24.75 -2.38
N HIS A 510 -45.10 -25.48 -1.36
CA HIS A 510 -43.73 -25.85 -1.04
C HIS A 510 -43.28 -27.04 -1.87
N VAL A 511 -42.04 -27.03 -2.29
CA VAL A 511 -41.41 -28.09 -3.09
C VAL A 511 -40.16 -28.60 -2.41
N LEU A 512 -39.62 -29.75 -2.84
CA LEU A 512 -38.30 -30.19 -2.41
C LEU A 512 -37.20 -29.25 -2.97
N SER A 513 -36.17 -28.95 -2.20
CA SER A 513 -35.05 -28.06 -2.59
C SER A 513 -34.34 -28.52 -3.86
N CYS A 514 -34.35 -29.80 -4.16
CA CYS A 514 -33.70 -30.42 -5.31
C CYS A 514 -34.70 -30.95 -6.35
N THR A 515 -35.98 -30.52 -6.30
CA THR A 515 -36.97 -30.98 -7.26
C THR A 515 -36.53 -30.71 -8.69
N PRO A 516 -36.64 -31.68 -9.62
CA PRO A 516 -36.54 -31.39 -11.03
C PRO A 516 -37.75 -30.53 -11.47
N ILE A 517 -37.49 -29.63 -12.44
CA ILE A 517 -38.55 -28.85 -13.07
C ILE A 517 -38.74 -29.41 -14.50
N THR A 518 -39.84 -30.10 -14.73
CA THR A 518 -40.19 -30.61 -16.05
C THR A 518 -41.19 -29.67 -16.68
N ILE A 519 -40.82 -29.08 -17.84
CA ILE A 519 -41.68 -28.18 -18.60
C ILE A 519 -42.46 -29.01 -19.61
N THR A 520 -43.77 -28.93 -19.54
CA THR A 520 -44.68 -29.48 -20.56
C THR A 520 -45.22 -28.35 -21.45
N GLN A 521 -46.09 -28.63 -22.37
CA GLN A 521 -46.67 -27.62 -23.25
C GLN A 521 -47.44 -26.52 -22.49
N THR A 522 -48.13 -26.88 -21.40
CA THR A 522 -49.02 -25.96 -20.67
C THR A 522 -48.70 -25.85 -19.17
N ALA A 523 -47.81 -26.67 -18.63
CA ALA A 523 -47.60 -26.77 -17.20
C ALA A 523 -46.13 -27.06 -16.82
N LEU A 524 -45.79 -26.79 -15.57
CA LEU A 524 -44.59 -27.29 -14.91
C LEU A 524 -44.94 -28.46 -13.99
N VAL A 525 -44.15 -29.50 -14.02
CA VAL A 525 -44.27 -30.64 -13.11
C VAL A 525 -43.09 -30.64 -12.15
N VAL A 526 -43.38 -30.67 -10.85
CA VAL A 526 -42.39 -30.61 -9.77
C VAL A 526 -42.74 -31.62 -8.67
N THR A 527 -41.80 -31.92 -7.78
CA THR A 527 -42.03 -32.72 -6.58
C THR A 527 -42.27 -31.78 -5.39
N ASN A 528 -43.44 -31.87 -4.76
CA ASN A 528 -43.76 -31.08 -3.57
C ASN A 528 -43.05 -31.61 -2.32
N GLU A 529 -43.17 -30.89 -1.19
CA GLU A 529 -42.51 -31.21 0.06
C GLU A 529 -42.85 -32.63 0.62
N ASN A 530 -44.02 -33.18 0.24
CA ASN A 530 -44.46 -34.50 0.65
C ASN A 530 -43.93 -35.63 -0.26
N GLY A 531 -43.11 -35.27 -1.29
CA GLY A 531 -42.58 -36.25 -2.24
C GLY A 531 -43.54 -36.64 -3.36
N SER A 532 -44.71 -36.00 -3.48
CA SER A 532 -45.69 -36.22 -4.54
C SER A 532 -45.51 -35.24 -5.71
N LEU A 533 -46.01 -35.59 -6.89
CA LEU A 533 -46.02 -34.70 -8.03
C LEU A 533 -47.06 -33.58 -7.86
N SER A 534 -46.67 -32.36 -8.13
CA SER A 534 -47.57 -31.23 -8.30
C SER A 534 -47.44 -30.67 -9.71
N ILE A 535 -48.56 -30.29 -10.32
CA ILE A 535 -48.64 -29.70 -11.65
C ILE A 535 -48.99 -28.23 -11.48
N LEU A 536 -48.12 -27.35 -11.95
CA LEU A 536 -48.29 -25.90 -11.84
C LEU A 536 -48.56 -25.28 -13.20
N ASP A 537 -49.46 -24.31 -13.26
CA ASP A 537 -49.64 -23.47 -14.42
C ASP A 537 -48.36 -22.67 -14.76
N LYS A 538 -47.92 -22.65 -16.01
CA LYS A 538 -46.64 -22.06 -16.40
C LYS A 538 -46.56 -20.54 -16.21
N GLU A 539 -47.70 -19.86 -16.30
CA GLU A 539 -47.73 -18.40 -16.23
C GLU A 539 -47.92 -17.92 -14.78
N THR A 540 -48.78 -18.55 -14.06
CA THR A 540 -49.17 -18.13 -12.69
C THR A 540 -48.49 -18.88 -11.58
N LEU A 541 -47.85 -20.02 -11.85
CA LEU A 541 -47.28 -20.97 -10.89
C LEU A 541 -48.29 -21.46 -9.83
N GLN A 542 -49.59 -21.34 -10.11
CA GLN A 542 -50.63 -21.90 -9.27
C GLN A 542 -50.78 -23.40 -9.54
N GLU A 543 -51.01 -24.15 -8.48
CA GLU A 543 -51.26 -25.59 -8.62
C GLU A 543 -52.56 -25.85 -9.38
N LEU A 544 -52.41 -26.61 -10.45
CA LEU A 544 -53.57 -27.10 -11.21
C LEU A 544 -54.13 -28.29 -10.45
N THR A 545 -55.17 -28.05 -9.63
CA THR A 545 -55.89 -29.11 -8.95
C THR A 545 -56.56 -29.99 -10.00
N GLY A 546 -56.17 -31.26 -10.05
CA GLY A 546 -56.82 -32.21 -10.93
C GLY A 546 -58.31 -32.27 -10.65
N LYS A 547 -59.13 -32.02 -11.72
CA LYS A 547 -60.50 -32.39 -11.70
C LYS A 547 -60.63 -33.90 -11.86
#